data_a935007d1edff3e352742c7d55831fae
#
_entry.id   a935007d1edff3e352742c7d55831fae
#
_cell.length_a   1.000
_cell.length_b   1.000
_cell.length_c   1.000
_cell.angle_alpha   90.00
_cell.angle_beta   90.00
_cell.angle_gamma   90.00
#
_symmetry.space_group_name_H-M   'P 1'
#
loop_
_entity.id
_entity.type
_entity.pdbx_description
1 polymer ?
#
loop_
_entity_poly.entity_id
_entity_poly.type
_entity_poly.pdbx_seq_one_letter_code
_entity_poly.pdbx_strand_id
1 'polypeptide(L)'
;MEKYGRGLIKALSSLKLTVALLLVITALCVIGTVFPQPGIGVPSYPAGGSWRRSLLSPYDIFHSIWLIVAGALLCVNLVLCMRKRLNLRRRSLVMLLLHCGVLLVIAGYALGALGIDGFVEIPEGGSASRVWLADGTPLDLGFEVRCERFEVEYYDNGMPREYISDLSFEKDGRVEGRARLRVNHPARMEGFGFYQQNFRHSLSAVVSVSDGESSRTLTVAEGDTIPLSHAGERARVVKVWHDLMQAGPAVKLMVEDGGESRFLWVFKDIGKIRSRTPDIFEMMPGFDPSSVHPYTFSCDEVRHASFTGIGVRRDPGVPLAAAGGTFFFVGLMLVCLVPGVRPASGAQSQAKQAGKDTGKKARPRSNSKGAHRS
;
A
#
# COMPACT_ATOMS: atom_id res chain seq x y z
N MET A 1 -5.72 -3.85 47.88
CA MET A 1 -5.81 -3.42 46.47
C MET A 1 -4.88 -2.24 46.14
N GLU A 2 -4.75 -1.22 46.99
CA GLU A 2 -3.91 -0.02 46.73
C GLU A 2 -2.42 -0.30 46.54
N LYS A 3 -1.84 -1.30 47.23
CA LYS A 3 -0.42 -1.65 47.15
C LYS A 3 -0.04 -2.27 45.82
N TYR A 4 -0.93 -3.07 45.22
CA TYR A 4 -0.74 -3.68 43.89
C TYR A 4 -0.87 -2.62 42.77
N GLY A 5 -1.82 -1.70 42.89
CA GLY A 5 -1.97 -0.60 41.93
C GLY A 5 -0.74 0.32 41.87
N ARG A 6 -0.14 0.66 43.01
CA ARG A 6 1.10 1.46 43.06
C ARG A 6 2.30 0.73 42.46
N GLY A 7 2.40 -0.59 42.65
CA GLY A 7 3.44 -1.42 42.04
C GLY A 7 3.35 -1.47 40.51
N LEU A 8 2.13 -1.65 39.99
CA LEU A 8 1.84 -1.68 38.55
C LEU A 8 2.18 -0.33 37.87
N ILE A 9 1.72 0.79 38.46
CA ILE A 9 2.03 2.14 37.96
C ILE A 9 3.53 2.40 37.97
N LYS A 10 4.26 1.91 38.99
CA LYS A 10 5.74 2.04 39.05
C LYS A 10 6.41 1.24 37.94
N ALA A 11 5.95 0.04 37.65
CA ALA A 11 6.47 -0.80 36.57
C ALA A 11 6.17 -0.19 35.20
N LEU A 12 4.90 0.20 34.95
CA LEU A 12 4.45 0.81 33.69
C LEU A 12 5.11 2.18 33.42
N SER A 13 5.60 2.91 34.41
CA SER A 13 6.31 4.17 34.25
C SER A 13 7.82 4.03 34.34
N SER A 14 8.35 2.87 34.03
CA SER A 14 9.78 2.55 34.10
C SER A 14 10.49 2.84 32.78
N LEU A 15 11.64 3.50 32.81
CA LEU A 15 12.51 3.69 31.64
C LEU A 15 13.00 2.36 31.06
N LYS A 16 13.18 1.32 31.90
CA LYS A 16 13.55 -0.02 31.42
C LYS A 16 12.47 -0.61 30.53
N LEU A 17 11.20 -0.39 30.88
CA LEU A 17 10.07 -0.82 30.04
C LEU A 17 10.03 -0.03 28.72
N THR A 18 10.27 1.28 28.75
CA THR A 18 10.36 2.09 27.52
C THR A 18 11.39 1.51 26.54
N VAL A 19 12.61 1.24 27.02
CA VAL A 19 13.69 0.68 26.20
C VAL A 19 13.33 -0.71 25.66
N ALA A 20 12.76 -1.57 26.52
CA ALA A 20 12.33 -2.90 26.08
C ALA A 20 11.24 -2.86 24.99
N LEU A 21 10.23 -1.98 25.14
CA LEU A 21 9.18 -1.80 24.15
C LEU A 21 9.73 -1.25 22.83
N LEU A 22 10.64 -0.28 22.88
CA LEU A 22 11.30 0.24 21.67
C LEU A 22 12.09 -0.85 20.94
N LEU A 23 12.82 -1.70 21.67
CA LEU A 23 13.54 -2.83 21.06
C LEU A 23 12.60 -3.84 20.43
N VAL A 24 11.48 -4.17 21.10
CA VAL A 24 10.45 -5.07 20.55
C VAL A 24 9.83 -4.47 19.29
N ILE A 25 9.42 -3.19 19.31
CA ILE A 25 8.84 -2.52 18.15
C ILE A 25 9.85 -2.48 17.00
N THR A 26 11.11 -2.15 17.27
CA THR A 26 12.17 -2.16 16.26
C THR A 26 12.36 -3.55 15.66
N ALA A 27 12.40 -4.59 16.47
CA ALA A 27 12.52 -5.97 15.99
C ALA A 27 11.34 -6.36 15.09
N LEU A 28 10.10 -6.03 15.49
CA LEU A 28 8.91 -6.27 14.68
C LEU A 28 8.97 -5.50 13.35
N CYS A 29 9.38 -4.24 13.36
CA CYS A 29 9.55 -3.46 12.13
C CYS A 29 10.63 -4.04 11.20
N VAL A 30 11.76 -4.51 11.74
CA VAL A 30 12.81 -5.18 10.95
C VAL A 30 12.25 -6.46 10.32
N ILE A 31 11.53 -7.30 11.06
CA ILE A 31 10.89 -8.49 10.50
C ILE A 31 9.90 -8.09 9.41
N GLY A 32 9.06 -7.06 9.64
CA GLY A 32 8.10 -6.58 8.64
C GLY A 32 8.72 -6.02 7.37
N THR A 33 9.96 -5.53 7.42
CA THR A 33 10.68 -5.06 6.20
C THR A 33 11.38 -6.19 5.45
N VAL A 34 11.76 -7.27 6.13
CA VAL A 34 12.41 -8.44 5.52
C VAL A 34 11.40 -9.35 4.81
N PHE A 35 10.22 -9.54 5.40
CA PHE A 35 9.17 -10.35 4.81
C PHE A 35 8.26 -9.49 3.91
N PRO A 36 7.87 -10.00 2.69
CA PRO A 36 6.95 -9.28 1.83
C PRO A 36 5.62 -9.11 2.53
N GLN A 37 5.20 -7.86 2.69
CA GLN A 37 3.92 -7.51 3.30
C GLN A 37 2.81 -7.46 2.24
N PRO A 38 1.54 -7.75 2.59
CA PRO A 38 0.42 -7.59 1.68
C PRO A 38 0.37 -6.15 1.17
N GLY A 39 0.45 -6.00 -0.14
CA GLY A 39 0.35 -4.72 -0.83
C GLY A 39 -0.72 -4.79 -1.90
N ILE A 40 -1.18 -3.63 -2.35
CA ILE A 40 -2.12 -3.54 -3.47
C ILE A 40 -1.44 -4.15 -4.72
N GLY A 41 -2.09 -5.13 -5.35
CA GLY A 41 -1.55 -5.85 -6.52
C GLY A 41 -0.77 -7.14 -6.20
N VAL A 42 -0.52 -7.44 -4.92
CA VAL A 42 -0.12 -8.79 -4.51
C VAL A 42 -1.39 -9.55 -4.14
N PRO A 43 -1.62 -10.77 -4.69
CA PRO A 43 -2.80 -11.55 -4.31
C PRO A 43 -2.84 -11.65 -2.79
N SER A 44 -3.87 -11.07 -2.19
CA SER A 44 -4.16 -11.29 -0.79
C SER A 44 -4.23 -12.79 -0.58
N TYR A 45 -3.60 -13.31 0.46
CA TYR A 45 -3.75 -14.71 0.85
C TYR A 45 -5.24 -15.07 0.78
N PRO A 46 -5.60 -16.30 0.36
CA PRO A 46 -6.97 -16.65 0.05
C PRO A 46 -7.90 -16.20 1.16
N ALA A 47 -8.92 -15.44 0.79
CA ALA A 47 -10.00 -15.00 1.65
C ALA A 47 -10.62 -16.24 2.30
N GLY A 48 -10.36 -16.45 3.59
CA GLY A 48 -10.74 -17.66 4.32
C GLY A 48 -9.78 -18.04 5.44
N GLY A 49 -8.65 -17.36 5.58
CA GLY A 49 -7.75 -17.51 6.72
C GLY A 49 -8.39 -16.95 7.98
N SER A 50 -8.63 -17.81 9.00
CA SER A 50 -9.14 -17.38 10.29
C SER A 50 -8.30 -16.20 10.83
N TRP A 51 -8.93 -15.23 11.51
CA TRP A 51 -8.30 -14.09 12.19
C TRP A 51 -7.07 -14.48 13.03
N ARG A 52 -7.01 -15.73 13.52
CA ARG A 52 -5.85 -16.29 14.24
C ARG A 52 -4.60 -16.43 13.38
N ARG A 53 -4.71 -16.70 12.08
CA ARG A 53 -3.55 -16.77 11.17
C ARG A 53 -2.99 -15.40 10.88
N SER A 54 -3.84 -14.38 10.73
CA SER A 54 -3.41 -13.00 10.57
C SER A 54 -2.64 -12.48 11.80
N LEU A 55 -3.05 -12.86 13.00
CA LEU A 55 -2.40 -12.42 14.27
C LEU A 55 -0.95 -12.91 14.44
N LEU A 56 -0.60 -14.05 13.85
CA LEU A 56 0.72 -14.70 14.03
C LEU A 56 1.55 -14.71 12.73
N SER A 57 0.99 -14.20 11.62
CA SER A 57 1.65 -14.23 10.34
C SER A 57 2.79 -13.20 10.26
N PRO A 58 4.00 -13.58 9.87
CA PRO A 58 5.09 -12.63 9.61
C PRO A 58 4.84 -11.80 8.34
N TYR A 59 3.81 -12.13 7.56
CA TYR A 59 3.45 -11.44 6.31
C TYR A 59 2.45 -10.29 6.51
N ASP A 60 2.08 -9.95 7.74
CA ASP A 60 1.26 -8.78 8.07
C ASP A 60 1.62 -8.21 9.44
N ILE A 61 2.91 -7.93 9.63
CA ILE A 61 3.44 -7.45 10.91
C ILE A 61 2.94 -6.06 11.23
N PHE A 62 2.82 -5.20 10.23
CA PHE A 62 2.42 -3.81 10.44
C PHE A 62 0.97 -3.66 10.92
N HIS A 63 0.09 -4.64 10.64
CA HIS A 63 -1.28 -4.69 11.19
C HIS A 63 -1.43 -5.74 12.30
N SER A 64 -0.32 -6.33 12.76
CA SER A 64 -0.37 -7.38 13.78
C SER A 64 -0.78 -6.86 15.15
N ILE A 65 -1.48 -7.70 15.91
CA ILE A 65 -1.86 -7.40 17.30
C ILE A 65 -0.62 -7.11 18.17
N TRP A 66 0.52 -7.72 17.85
CA TRP A 66 1.76 -7.54 18.60
C TRP A 66 2.30 -6.12 18.50
N LEU A 67 2.28 -5.54 17.31
CA LEU A 67 2.70 -4.15 17.09
C LEU A 67 1.71 -3.18 17.73
N ILE A 68 0.40 -3.45 17.62
CA ILE A 68 -0.66 -2.65 18.22
C ILE A 68 -0.53 -2.65 19.75
N VAL A 69 -0.37 -3.82 20.37
CA VAL A 69 -0.22 -3.94 21.83
C VAL A 69 1.07 -3.29 22.31
N ALA A 70 2.20 -3.50 21.62
CA ALA A 70 3.47 -2.86 21.97
C ALA A 70 3.37 -1.34 21.87
N GLY A 71 2.76 -0.82 20.81
CA GLY A 71 2.50 0.62 20.63
C GLY A 71 1.58 1.21 21.72
N ALA A 72 0.48 0.51 22.05
CA ALA A 72 -0.43 0.94 23.12
C ALA A 72 0.27 0.95 24.48
N LEU A 73 1.05 -0.07 24.80
CA LEU A 73 1.85 -0.11 26.03
C LEU A 73 2.89 1.00 26.09
N LEU A 74 3.51 1.32 24.94
CA LEU A 74 4.45 2.44 24.85
C LEU A 74 3.74 3.77 25.10
N CYS A 75 2.54 3.98 24.55
CA CYS A 75 1.74 5.19 24.81
C CYS A 75 1.41 5.33 26.32
N VAL A 76 0.92 4.26 26.94
CA VAL A 76 0.64 4.25 28.40
C VAL A 76 1.90 4.56 29.21
N ASN A 77 3.01 3.90 28.86
CA ASN A 77 4.29 4.14 29.51
C ASN A 77 4.74 5.61 29.38
N LEU A 78 4.69 6.19 28.16
CA LEU A 78 5.05 7.58 27.93
C LEU A 78 4.18 8.55 28.73
N VAL A 79 2.86 8.38 28.71
CA VAL A 79 1.92 9.24 29.48
C VAL A 79 2.22 9.17 30.96
N LEU A 80 2.45 7.99 31.52
CA LEU A 80 2.75 7.83 32.94
C LEU A 80 4.12 8.42 33.31
N CYS A 81 5.11 8.30 32.44
CA CYS A 81 6.42 8.93 32.62
C CYS A 81 6.34 10.46 32.57
N MET A 82 5.52 11.00 31.65
CA MET A 82 5.28 12.44 31.53
C MET A 82 4.60 13.00 32.80
N ARG A 83 3.52 12.35 33.27
CA ARG A 83 2.81 12.79 34.49
C ARG A 83 3.73 12.90 35.71
N LYS A 84 4.70 12.00 35.86
CA LYS A 84 5.68 12.03 36.95
C LYS A 84 6.67 13.19 36.85
N ARG A 85 6.93 13.69 35.63
CA ARG A 85 7.96 14.71 35.37
C ARG A 85 7.40 16.07 34.98
N LEU A 86 6.07 16.23 35.00
CA LEU A 86 5.41 17.50 34.72
C LEU A 86 5.84 18.54 35.74
N ASN A 87 6.77 19.40 35.32
CA ASN A 87 7.18 20.60 36.03
C ASN A 87 7.29 21.71 34.98
N LEU A 88 6.69 22.89 35.22
CA LEU A 88 6.62 24.02 34.29
C LEU A 88 7.99 24.69 34.01
N ARG A 89 9.11 24.00 34.22
CA ARG A 89 10.41 24.44 33.84
C ARG A 89 10.67 24.29 32.34
N ARG A 90 11.39 25.20 31.71
CA ARG A 90 11.68 25.17 30.24
C ARG A 90 12.13 23.78 29.73
N ARG A 91 13.00 23.09 30.49
CA ARG A 91 13.46 21.73 30.20
C ARG A 91 12.32 20.71 30.13
N SER A 92 11.36 20.83 31.03
CA SER A 92 10.21 19.93 31.13
C SER A 92 9.25 20.15 29.96
N LEU A 93 9.05 21.40 29.52
CA LEU A 93 8.19 21.73 28.38
C LEU A 93 8.75 21.18 27.06
N VAL A 94 10.07 21.27 26.84
CA VAL A 94 10.71 20.71 25.64
C VAL A 94 10.61 19.19 25.64
N MET A 95 10.82 18.54 26.79
CA MET A 95 10.64 17.07 26.89
C MET A 95 9.18 16.67 26.71
N LEU A 96 8.23 17.49 27.19
CA LEU A 96 6.80 17.28 26.94
C LEU A 96 6.49 17.34 25.44
N LEU A 97 7.02 18.34 24.72
CA LEU A 97 6.82 18.51 23.29
C LEU A 97 7.31 17.29 22.50
N LEU A 98 8.50 16.78 22.81
CA LEU A 98 9.05 15.55 22.19
C LEU A 98 8.14 14.33 22.42
N HIS A 99 7.69 14.11 23.65
CA HIS A 99 6.87 12.96 23.98
C HIS A 99 5.46 13.08 23.39
N CYS A 100 4.87 14.28 23.41
CA CYS A 100 3.60 14.55 22.72
C CYS A 100 3.72 14.31 21.21
N GLY A 101 4.85 14.69 20.60
CA GLY A 101 5.13 14.41 19.21
C GLY A 101 5.05 12.92 18.90
N VAL A 102 5.73 12.09 19.70
CA VAL A 102 5.68 10.62 19.53
C VAL A 102 4.26 10.08 19.71
N LEU A 103 3.55 10.54 20.75
CA LEU A 103 2.15 10.10 20.99
C LEU A 103 1.23 10.45 19.83
N LEU A 104 1.36 11.64 19.25
CA LEU A 104 0.56 12.07 18.10
C LEU A 104 0.89 11.23 16.85
N VAL A 105 2.16 10.88 16.62
CA VAL A 105 2.55 10.00 15.51
C VAL A 105 1.90 8.61 15.68
N ILE A 106 1.98 8.03 16.88
CA ILE A 106 1.37 6.72 17.14
C ILE A 106 -0.16 6.79 17.01
N ALA A 107 -0.78 7.85 17.52
CA ALA A 107 -2.21 8.07 17.38
C ALA A 107 -2.62 8.28 15.91
N GLY A 108 -1.81 9.01 15.14
CA GLY A 108 -2.00 9.17 13.69
C GLY A 108 -1.95 7.84 12.96
N TYR A 109 -0.95 6.99 13.27
CA TYR A 109 -0.87 5.65 12.71
C TYR A 109 -2.11 4.79 13.04
N ALA A 110 -2.57 4.81 14.30
CA ALA A 110 -3.76 4.09 14.72
C ALA A 110 -5.03 4.61 14.02
N LEU A 111 -5.13 5.91 13.79
CA LEU A 111 -6.24 6.52 13.05
C LEU A 111 -6.17 6.19 11.56
N GLY A 112 -4.96 6.08 11.00
CA GLY A 112 -4.71 5.67 9.61
C GLY A 112 -5.24 4.26 9.31
N ALA A 113 -5.27 3.37 10.30
CA ALA A 113 -5.87 2.04 10.17
C ALA A 113 -7.39 2.06 9.88
N LEU A 114 -8.06 3.18 10.12
CA LEU A 114 -9.46 3.43 9.72
C LEU A 114 -9.56 4.05 8.32
N GLY A 115 -8.43 4.21 7.65
CA GLY A 115 -8.36 4.77 6.31
C GLY A 115 -8.86 3.80 5.24
N ILE A 116 -8.94 4.34 4.03
CA ILE A 116 -9.30 3.61 2.83
C ILE A 116 -8.02 3.41 2.02
N ASP A 117 -7.78 2.18 1.59
CA ASP A 117 -6.71 1.83 0.65
C ASP A 117 -7.30 0.94 -0.43
N GLY A 118 -7.44 1.50 -1.63
CA GLY A 118 -8.07 0.84 -2.77
C GLY A 118 -7.20 0.94 -4.01
N PHE A 119 -7.57 0.14 -5.01
CA PHE A 119 -6.90 0.08 -6.30
C PHE A 119 -7.90 0.04 -7.43
N VAL A 120 -7.56 0.68 -8.55
CA VAL A 120 -8.35 0.64 -9.77
C VAL A 120 -7.44 0.64 -11.00
N GLU A 121 -7.79 -0.16 -12.00
CA GLU A 121 -7.21 -0.06 -13.34
C GLU A 121 -8.21 0.66 -14.26
N ILE A 122 -7.74 1.68 -14.93
CA ILE A 122 -8.53 2.47 -15.86
C ILE A 122 -7.89 2.40 -17.25
N PRO A 123 -8.62 1.96 -18.30
CA PRO A 123 -8.09 2.02 -19.64
C PRO A 123 -7.95 3.47 -20.11
N GLU A 124 -6.98 3.75 -20.96
CA GLU A 124 -6.88 5.05 -21.63
C GLU A 124 -8.17 5.37 -22.38
N GLY A 125 -8.71 6.58 -22.19
CA GLY A 125 -10.01 6.99 -22.68
C GLY A 125 -11.22 6.49 -21.89
N GLY A 126 -10.99 5.59 -20.91
CA GLY A 126 -12.03 5.02 -20.05
C GLY A 126 -12.17 5.72 -18.72
N SER A 127 -13.13 5.26 -17.93
CA SER A 127 -13.42 5.81 -16.61
C SER A 127 -13.83 4.73 -15.60
N ALA A 128 -13.73 5.06 -14.31
CA ALA A 128 -14.17 4.22 -13.22
C ALA A 128 -14.73 5.08 -12.07
N SER A 129 -15.83 4.63 -11.46
CA SER A 129 -16.43 5.21 -10.25
C SER A 129 -16.18 4.37 -9.01
N ARG A 130 -15.66 3.14 -9.18
CA ARG A 130 -15.43 2.19 -8.10
C ARG A 130 -13.97 1.78 -8.03
N VAL A 131 -13.50 1.63 -6.81
CA VAL A 131 -12.16 1.09 -6.49
C VAL A 131 -12.30 -0.20 -5.70
N TRP A 132 -11.35 -1.10 -5.85
CA TRP A 132 -11.31 -2.37 -5.14
C TRP A 132 -10.43 -2.23 -3.90
N LEU A 133 -10.99 -2.50 -2.73
CA LEU A 133 -10.24 -2.54 -1.49
C LEU A 133 -9.37 -3.81 -1.40
N ALA A 134 -8.42 -3.83 -0.47
CA ALA A 134 -7.51 -4.96 -0.28
C ALA A 134 -8.23 -6.29 0.05
N ASP A 135 -9.43 -6.24 0.62
CA ASP A 135 -10.27 -7.39 0.92
C ASP A 135 -11.13 -7.85 -0.29
N GLY A 136 -11.02 -7.16 -1.43
CA GLY A 136 -11.78 -7.44 -2.64
C GLY A 136 -13.17 -6.82 -2.66
N THR A 137 -13.55 -5.99 -1.68
CA THR A 137 -14.83 -5.30 -1.69
C THR A 137 -14.76 -4.05 -2.59
N PRO A 138 -15.79 -3.78 -3.42
CA PRO A 138 -15.86 -2.56 -4.20
C PRO A 138 -16.31 -1.38 -3.33
N LEU A 139 -15.61 -0.25 -3.43
CA LEU A 139 -15.99 1.03 -2.84
C LEU A 139 -16.35 2.01 -3.93
N ASP A 140 -17.53 2.62 -3.84
CA ASP A 140 -17.95 3.71 -4.72
C ASP A 140 -17.32 5.03 -4.24
N LEU A 141 -16.71 5.76 -5.16
CA LEU A 141 -16.06 7.06 -4.85
C LEU A 141 -17.07 8.21 -4.75
N GLY A 142 -18.28 8.06 -5.31
CA GLY A 142 -19.28 9.13 -5.44
C GLY A 142 -18.99 10.13 -6.58
N PHE A 143 -17.96 9.86 -7.38
CA PHE A 143 -17.59 10.58 -8.59
C PHE A 143 -16.84 9.63 -9.54
N GLU A 144 -16.72 10.04 -10.79
CA GLU A 144 -16.05 9.26 -11.84
C GLU A 144 -14.62 9.78 -12.05
N VAL A 145 -13.66 8.85 -12.16
CA VAL A 145 -12.27 9.15 -12.52
C VAL A 145 -12.05 8.67 -13.94
N ARG A 146 -11.75 9.57 -14.85
CA ARG A 146 -11.49 9.27 -16.26
C ARG A 146 -10.02 9.43 -16.57
N CYS A 147 -9.44 8.47 -17.25
CA CYS A 147 -8.09 8.57 -17.80
C CYS A 147 -8.19 9.12 -19.22
N GLU A 148 -7.91 10.41 -19.40
CA GLU A 148 -7.94 11.06 -20.71
C GLU A 148 -6.79 10.59 -21.60
N ARG A 149 -5.61 10.44 -21.01
CA ARG A 149 -4.38 10.03 -21.69
C ARG A 149 -3.47 9.28 -20.72
N PHE A 150 -2.84 8.22 -21.22
CA PHE A 150 -1.82 7.48 -20.51
C PHE A 150 -0.54 7.40 -21.33
N GLU A 151 0.60 7.67 -20.70
CA GLU A 151 1.90 7.74 -21.36
C GLU A 151 2.96 7.04 -20.50
N VAL A 152 3.84 6.28 -21.13
CA VAL A 152 5.00 5.68 -20.49
C VAL A 152 6.25 6.28 -21.12
N GLU A 153 7.07 6.92 -20.30
CA GLU A 153 8.40 7.33 -20.71
C GLU A 153 9.38 6.18 -20.47
N TYR A 154 10.34 6.01 -21.38
CA TYR A 154 11.34 4.95 -21.29
C TYR A 154 12.75 5.56 -21.23
N TYR A 155 13.65 4.85 -20.56
CA TYR A 155 15.09 5.10 -20.67
C TYR A 155 15.63 4.56 -22.01
N ASP A 156 16.83 4.99 -22.39
CA ASP A 156 17.50 4.53 -23.62
C ASP A 156 17.71 3.00 -23.67
N ASN A 157 17.74 2.34 -22.51
CA ASN A 157 17.84 0.89 -22.38
C ASN A 157 16.49 0.15 -22.51
N GLY A 158 15.39 0.87 -22.80
CA GLY A 158 14.05 0.30 -22.92
C GLY A 158 13.32 0.02 -21.62
N MET A 159 13.91 0.34 -20.47
CA MET A 159 13.20 0.22 -19.18
C MET A 159 12.26 1.40 -18.97
N PRO A 160 11.06 1.17 -18.39
CA PRO A 160 10.16 2.26 -18.04
C PRO A 160 10.83 3.24 -17.07
N ARG A 161 10.74 4.52 -17.40
CA ARG A 161 11.26 5.63 -16.61
C ARG A 161 10.19 6.25 -15.75
N GLU A 162 9.03 6.56 -16.34
CA GLU A 162 7.92 7.21 -15.67
C GLU A 162 6.59 6.82 -16.31
N TYR A 163 5.55 6.79 -15.49
CA TYR A 163 4.17 6.60 -15.92
C TYR A 163 3.42 7.89 -15.67
N ILE A 164 2.67 8.35 -16.67
CA ILE A 164 1.96 9.62 -16.65
C ILE A 164 0.51 9.36 -17.04
N SER A 165 -0.43 9.76 -16.18
CA SER A 165 -1.86 9.69 -16.47
C SER A 165 -2.47 11.09 -16.36
N ASP A 166 -3.06 11.56 -17.44
CA ASP A 166 -3.88 12.76 -17.40
C ASP A 166 -5.30 12.35 -17.01
N LEU A 167 -5.74 12.77 -15.83
CA LEU A 167 -7.02 12.41 -15.24
C LEU A 167 -7.99 13.58 -15.23
N SER A 168 -9.26 13.30 -15.49
CA SER A 168 -10.37 14.18 -15.14
C SER A 168 -11.25 13.53 -14.07
N PHE A 169 -11.78 14.35 -13.19
CA PHE A 169 -12.70 13.95 -12.13
C PHE A 169 -14.08 14.52 -12.47
N GLU A 170 -15.06 13.66 -12.66
CA GLU A 170 -16.39 14.03 -13.10
C GLU A 170 -17.43 13.69 -12.04
N LYS A 171 -18.29 14.65 -11.73
CA LYS A 171 -19.41 14.48 -10.80
C LYS A 171 -20.66 15.10 -11.40
N ASP A 172 -21.76 14.35 -11.38
CA ASP A 172 -23.04 14.76 -11.95
C ASP A 172 -22.95 15.26 -13.41
N GLY A 173 -22.06 14.64 -14.22
CA GLY A 173 -21.80 14.99 -15.61
C GLY A 173 -20.99 16.28 -15.82
N ARG A 174 -20.33 16.80 -14.77
CA ARG A 174 -19.45 17.97 -14.85
C ARG A 174 -18.04 17.62 -14.42
N VAL A 175 -17.05 18.13 -15.14
CA VAL A 175 -15.64 18.02 -14.76
C VAL A 175 -15.37 18.97 -13.61
N GLU A 176 -15.13 18.46 -12.42
CA GLU A 176 -14.80 19.24 -11.23
C GLU A 176 -13.30 19.47 -11.05
N GLY A 177 -12.48 18.61 -11.66
CA GLY A 177 -11.02 18.76 -11.59
C GLY A 177 -10.30 17.99 -12.68
N ARG A 178 -9.07 18.42 -12.92
CA ARG A 178 -8.11 17.70 -13.77
C ARG A 178 -6.78 17.62 -13.05
N ALA A 179 -6.08 16.51 -13.24
CA ALA A 179 -4.76 16.32 -12.66
C ALA A 179 -3.87 15.50 -13.58
N ARG A 180 -2.59 15.85 -13.61
CA ARG A 180 -1.55 15.04 -14.24
C ARG A 180 -0.89 14.21 -13.16
N LEU A 181 -1.22 12.94 -13.12
CA LEU A 181 -0.73 11.98 -12.17
C LEU A 181 0.60 11.39 -12.65
N ARG A 182 1.62 11.41 -11.79
CA ARG A 182 2.95 10.87 -12.07
C ARG A 182 3.46 10.08 -10.87
N VAL A 183 4.48 9.27 -11.06
CA VAL A 183 5.15 8.59 -9.95
C VAL A 183 5.68 9.64 -8.97
N ASN A 184 5.38 9.47 -7.67
CA ASN A 184 5.70 10.41 -6.59
C ASN A 184 5.02 11.80 -6.66
N HIS A 185 4.11 12.02 -7.60
CA HIS A 185 3.32 13.26 -7.71
C HIS A 185 1.83 12.91 -7.68
N PRO A 186 1.28 12.64 -6.49
CA PRO A 186 -0.12 12.24 -6.33
C PRO A 186 -1.07 13.39 -6.60
N ALA A 187 -2.24 13.06 -7.13
CA ALA A 187 -3.38 13.97 -7.21
C ALA A 187 -4.29 13.82 -5.98
N ARG A 188 -5.13 14.85 -5.73
CA ARG A 188 -6.11 14.80 -4.63
C ARG A 188 -7.47 15.31 -5.12
N MET A 189 -8.52 14.58 -4.75
CA MET A 189 -9.90 14.95 -5.03
C MET A 189 -10.81 14.44 -3.91
N GLU A 190 -11.67 15.29 -3.37
CA GLU A 190 -12.65 14.98 -2.30
C GLU A 190 -12.07 14.20 -1.09
N GLY A 191 -10.83 14.54 -0.70
CA GLY A 191 -10.13 13.88 0.41
C GLY A 191 -9.48 12.55 0.07
N PHE A 192 -9.63 12.06 -1.17
CA PHE A 192 -8.88 10.92 -1.68
C PHE A 192 -7.57 11.39 -2.32
N GLY A 193 -6.51 10.63 -2.11
CA GLY A 193 -5.23 10.75 -2.81
C GLY A 193 -5.14 9.67 -3.88
N PHE A 194 -4.77 10.06 -5.09
CA PHE A 194 -4.56 9.17 -6.24
C PHE A 194 -3.07 9.05 -6.49
N TYR A 195 -2.58 7.81 -6.58
CA TYR A 195 -1.16 7.49 -6.70
C TYR A 195 -0.93 6.61 -7.91
N GLN A 196 -0.06 7.02 -8.82
CA GLN A 196 0.39 6.18 -9.92
C GLN A 196 1.17 5.00 -9.37
N GLN A 197 0.70 3.77 -9.58
CA GLN A 197 1.34 2.57 -9.06
C GLN A 197 1.96 1.71 -10.15
N ASN A 198 1.17 1.31 -11.11
CA ASN A 198 1.60 0.43 -12.20
C ASN A 198 0.86 0.76 -13.50
N PHE A 199 1.16 0.00 -14.53
CA PHE A 199 0.45 0.01 -15.79
C PHE A 199 0.38 -1.41 -16.37
N ARG A 200 -0.56 -1.61 -17.25
CA ARG A 200 -0.67 -2.84 -18.02
C ARG A 200 -0.99 -2.49 -19.47
N HIS A 201 -0.26 -3.12 -20.38
CA HIS A 201 -0.67 -3.16 -21.77
C HIS A 201 -1.44 -4.44 -22.01
N SER A 202 -2.60 -4.32 -22.63
CA SER A 202 -3.40 -5.43 -23.07
C SER A 202 -3.68 -5.28 -24.55
N LEU A 203 -3.93 -6.40 -25.18
CA LEU A 203 -4.46 -6.41 -26.54
C LEU A 203 -5.98 -6.53 -26.45
N SER A 204 -6.68 -5.63 -27.11
CA SER A 204 -8.11 -5.74 -27.34
C SER A 204 -8.37 -6.04 -28.81
N ALA A 205 -9.32 -6.92 -29.08
CA ALA A 205 -9.72 -7.27 -30.44
C ALA A 205 -11.10 -6.72 -30.73
N VAL A 206 -11.29 -6.22 -31.91
CA VAL A 206 -12.63 -5.95 -32.47
C VAL A 206 -13.10 -7.26 -33.11
N VAL A 207 -14.06 -7.87 -32.45
CA VAL A 207 -14.64 -9.17 -32.88
C VAL A 207 -16.08 -8.96 -33.29
N SER A 208 -16.41 -9.41 -34.48
CA SER A 208 -17.80 -9.50 -34.96
C SER A 208 -18.31 -10.92 -34.79
N VAL A 209 -19.49 -11.06 -34.20
CA VAL A 209 -20.18 -12.33 -34.04
C VAL A 209 -21.54 -12.27 -34.72
N SER A 210 -21.84 -13.28 -35.51
CA SER A 210 -23.13 -13.43 -36.19
C SER A 210 -23.71 -14.83 -35.93
N ASP A 211 -25.03 -14.92 -35.73
CA ASP A 211 -25.81 -16.15 -35.61
C ASP A 211 -26.61 -16.45 -36.86
N GLY A 212 -26.39 -15.74 -37.97
CA GLY A 212 -27.11 -15.84 -39.21
C GLY A 212 -28.30 -14.88 -39.32
N GLU A 213 -28.91 -14.47 -38.20
CA GLU A 213 -30.05 -13.52 -38.19
C GLU A 213 -29.58 -12.12 -37.76
N SER A 214 -28.67 -12.07 -36.84
CA SER A 214 -28.10 -10.81 -36.30
C SER A 214 -26.58 -10.83 -36.34
N SER A 215 -25.99 -9.63 -36.45
CA SER A 215 -24.54 -9.43 -36.34
C SER A 215 -24.26 -8.31 -35.40
N ARG A 216 -23.27 -8.49 -34.52
CA ARG A 216 -22.83 -7.46 -33.59
C ARG A 216 -21.32 -7.46 -33.49
N THR A 217 -20.76 -6.27 -33.37
CA THR A 217 -19.33 -6.06 -33.25
C THR A 217 -19.02 -5.59 -31.81
N LEU A 218 -18.05 -6.22 -31.19
CA LEU A 218 -17.66 -5.98 -29.81
C LEU A 218 -16.14 -5.75 -29.74
N THR A 219 -15.73 -4.85 -28.88
CA THR A 219 -14.32 -4.75 -28.51
C THR A 219 -14.11 -5.56 -27.24
N VAL A 220 -13.24 -6.56 -27.30
CA VAL A 220 -13.00 -7.53 -26.22
C VAL A 220 -11.52 -7.66 -25.91
N ALA A 221 -11.20 -7.86 -24.65
CA ALA A 221 -9.86 -8.13 -24.14
C ALA A 221 -9.73 -9.56 -23.62
N GLU A 222 -8.50 -9.97 -23.31
CA GLU A 222 -8.27 -11.29 -22.70
C GLU A 222 -9.04 -11.43 -21.38
N GLY A 223 -9.78 -12.52 -21.23
CA GLY A 223 -10.62 -12.82 -20.06
C GLY A 223 -12.09 -12.41 -20.22
N ASP A 224 -12.43 -11.55 -21.18
CA ASP A 224 -13.79 -11.11 -21.41
C ASP A 224 -14.69 -12.26 -21.90
N THR A 225 -15.99 -12.11 -21.62
CA THR A 225 -17.01 -13.07 -22.03
C THR A 225 -17.98 -12.40 -22.98
N ILE A 226 -18.14 -12.97 -24.16
CA ILE A 226 -19.12 -12.59 -25.19
C ILE A 226 -20.37 -13.44 -24.96
N PRO A 227 -21.51 -12.85 -24.56
CA PRO A 227 -22.76 -13.60 -24.48
C PRO A 227 -23.24 -13.94 -25.89
N LEU A 228 -23.66 -15.16 -26.11
CA LEU A 228 -24.23 -15.63 -27.39
C LEU A 228 -25.75 -15.55 -27.37
N SER A 229 -26.40 -15.79 -28.53
CA SER A 229 -27.82 -15.53 -28.68
C SER A 229 -28.71 -16.54 -27.91
N HIS A 230 -28.23 -17.76 -27.70
CA HIS A 230 -28.98 -18.77 -26.96
C HIS A 230 -28.65 -18.68 -25.45
N ALA A 231 -29.67 -18.93 -24.64
CA ALA A 231 -29.53 -18.81 -23.18
C ALA A 231 -28.51 -19.83 -22.61
N GLY A 232 -27.50 -19.34 -21.96
CA GLY A 232 -26.44 -20.14 -21.34
C GLY A 232 -25.18 -20.34 -22.20
N GLU A 233 -25.24 -19.98 -23.48
CA GLU A 233 -24.09 -20.05 -24.37
C GLU A 233 -23.21 -18.79 -24.25
N ARG A 234 -21.90 -18.97 -24.26
CA ARG A 234 -20.95 -17.89 -24.15
C ARG A 234 -19.61 -18.24 -24.81
N ALA A 235 -18.94 -17.21 -25.30
CA ALA A 235 -17.59 -17.35 -25.79
C ALA A 235 -16.65 -16.52 -24.90
N ARG A 236 -15.67 -17.16 -24.28
CA ARG A 236 -14.65 -16.49 -23.45
C ARG A 236 -13.40 -16.24 -24.27
N VAL A 237 -12.91 -15.01 -24.23
CA VAL A 237 -11.65 -14.63 -24.86
C VAL A 237 -10.49 -15.20 -24.04
N VAL A 238 -9.76 -16.16 -24.60
CA VAL A 238 -8.65 -16.82 -23.93
C VAL A 238 -7.36 -16.04 -24.16
N LYS A 239 -7.13 -15.60 -25.39
CA LYS A 239 -5.94 -14.84 -25.76
C LYS A 239 -6.12 -14.05 -27.05
N VAL A 240 -5.43 -12.93 -27.15
CA VAL A 240 -5.42 -12.04 -28.30
C VAL A 240 -3.98 -11.92 -28.84
N TRP A 241 -3.81 -11.95 -30.16
CA TRP A 241 -2.52 -11.70 -30.82
C TRP A 241 -2.66 -10.60 -31.86
N HIS A 242 -1.69 -9.72 -31.88
CA HIS A 242 -1.58 -8.69 -32.92
C HIS A 242 -1.27 -9.31 -34.28
N ASP A 243 -0.40 -10.29 -34.32
CA ASP A 243 -0.07 -11.06 -35.51
C ASP A 243 0.24 -12.51 -35.12
N LEU A 244 -0.54 -13.45 -35.62
CA LEU A 244 -0.34 -14.87 -35.37
C LEU A 244 -0.02 -15.57 -36.70
N MET A 245 1.12 -16.25 -36.75
CA MET A 245 1.58 -17.02 -37.92
C MET A 245 1.66 -16.18 -39.21
N GLN A 246 1.91 -14.87 -39.09
CA GLN A 246 1.94 -13.90 -40.21
C GLN A 246 0.59 -13.84 -40.99
N ALA A 247 -0.51 -14.21 -40.35
CA ALA A 247 -1.86 -14.11 -40.87
C ALA A 247 -2.60 -12.87 -40.37
N GLY A 248 -1.91 -12.05 -39.57
CA GLY A 248 -2.48 -10.85 -38.96
C GLY A 248 -3.16 -11.10 -37.61
N PRO A 249 -4.05 -10.21 -37.20
CA PRO A 249 -4.77 -10.30 -35.94
C PRO A 249 -5.50 -11.63 -35.76
N ALA A 250 -5.41 -12.16 -34.52
CA ALA A 250 -6.10 -13.41 -34.17
C ALA A 250 -6.57 -13.39 -32.72
N VAL A 251 -7.67 -14.10 -32.47
CA VAL A 251 -8.27 -14.27 -31.13
C VAL A 251 -8.53 -15.75 -30.91
N LYS A 252 -8.15 -16.25 -29.73
CA LYS A 252 -8.53 -17.58 -29.28
C LYS A 252 -9.75 -17.45 -28.36
N LEU A 253 -10.85 -18.08 -28.74
CA LEU A 253 -12.07 -18.16 -27.98
C LEU A 253 -12.21 -19.54 -27.36
N MET A 254 -12.81 -19.62 -26.20
CA MET A 254 -13.39 -20.84 -25.64
C MET A 254 -14.91 -20.68 -25.70
N VAL A 255 -15.53 -21.41 -26.58
CA VAL A 255 -16.98 -21.38 -26.78
C VAL A 255 -17.60 -22.49 -25.92
N GLU A 256 -18.52 -22.11 -25.04
CA GLU A 256 -19.26 -23.00 -24.16
C GLU A 256 -20.69 -23.13 -24.72
N ASP A 257 -21.05 -24.33 -25.11
CA ASP A 257 -22.35 -24.69 -25.68
C ASP A 257 -22.87 -25.97 -25.02
N GLY A 258 -24.05 -25.92 -24.38
CA GLY A 258 -24.72 -27.10 -23.81
C GLY A 258 -23.86 -27.90 -22.80
N GLY A 259 -22.83 -27.34 -22.19
CA GLY A 259 -21.93 -28.00 -21.26
C GLY A 259 -20.63 -28.53 -21.90
N GLU A 260 -20.50 -28.45 -23.21
CA GLU A 260 -19.23 -28.69 -23.90
C GLU A 260 -18.46 -27.41 -24.10
N SER A 261 -17.14 -27.50 -23.97
CA SER A 261 -16.21 -26.34 -24.19
C SER A 261 -15.32 -26.67 -25.39
N ARG A 262 -15.31 -25.79 -26.37
CA ARG A 262 -14.48 -25.92 -27.57
C ARG A 262 -13.62 -24.70 -27.76
N PHE A 263 -12.38 -24.89 -28.23
CA PHE A 263 -11.51 -23.78 -28.58
C PHE A 263 -11.66 -23.46 -30.07
N LEU A 264 -11.88 -22.17 -30.33
CA LEU A 264 -11.93 -21.62 -31.69
C LEU A 264 -10.86 -20.55 -31.84
N TRP A 265 -10.15 -20.60 -32.95
CA TRP A 265 -9.20 -19.55 -33.35
C TRP A 265 -9.84 -18.72 -34.45
N VAL A 266 -10.00 -17.44 -34.17
CA VAL A 266 -10.59 -16.47 -35.09
C VAL A 266 -9.48 -15.61 -35.65
N PHE A 267 -9.27 -15.65 -36.95
CA PHE A 267 -8.27 -14.85 -37.66
C PHE A 267 -8.92 -13.74 -38.44
N LYS A 268 -8.20 -12.65 -38.69
CA LYS A 268 -8.61 -11.64 -39.65
C LYS A 268 -8.66 -12.24 -41.07
N ASP A 269 -7.68 -13.04 -41.43
CA ASP A 269 -7.53 -13.64 -42.74
C ASP A 269 -7.06 -15.10 -42.65
N ILE A 270 -8.03 -15.99 -42.39
CA ILE A 270 -7.76 -17.42 -42.36
C ILE A 270 -7.32 -17.97 -43.71
N GLY A 271 -7.73 -17.30 -44.83
CA GLY A 271 -7.33 -17.67 -46.17
C GLY A 271 -5.81 -17.68 -46.39
N LYS A 272 -5.07 -16.77 -45.73
CA LYS A 272 -3.61 -16.77 -45.77
C LYS A 272 -2.99 -18.02 -45.17
N ILE A 273 -3.60 -18.54 -44.08
CA ILE A 273 -3.11 -19.77 -43.44
C ILE A 273 -3.46 -20.97 -44.35
N ARG A 274 -4.69 -21.03 -44.83
CA ARG A 274 -5.16 -22.11 -45.67
C ARG A 274 -4.36 -22.20 -47.00
N SER A 275 -3.97 -21.08 -47.57
CA SER A 275 -3.15 -21.09 -48.81
C SER A 275 -1.73 -21.63 -48.60
N ARG A 276 -1.20 -21.53 -47.37
CA ARG A 276 0.14 -22.06 -47.01
C ARG A 276 0.09 -23.50 -46.51
N THR A 277 -1.04 -23.87 -45.84
CA THR A 277 -1.23 -25.20 -45.27
C THR A 277 -2.68 -25.61 -45.56
N PRO A 278 -2.94 -26.26 -46.72
CA PRO A 278 -4.28 -26.64 -47.15
C PRO A 278 -5.06 -27.51 -46.13
N ASP A 279 -4.33 -28.42 -45.47
CA ASP A 279 -4.88 -29.41 -44.55
C ASP A 279 -4.93 -28.89 -43.09
N ILE A 280 -4.88 -27.57 -42.90
CA ILE A 280 -4.78 -26.96 -41.56
C ILE A 280 -5.98 -27.30 -40.66
N PHE A 281 -7.18 -27.43 -41.24
CA PHE A 281 -8.38 -27.73 -40.46
C PHE A 281 -8.44 -29.20 -39.99
N GLU A 282 -7.81 -30.10 -40.74
CA GLU A 282 -7.66 -31.50 -40.33
C GLU A 282 -6.62 -31.62 -39.21
N MET A 283 -5.51 -30.89 -39.33
CA MET A 283 -4.42 -30.86 -38.35
C MET A 283 -4.83 -30.13 -37.07
N MET A 284 -5.59 -29.05 -37.18
CA MET A 284 -6.00 -28.18 -36.08
C MET A 284 -7.52 -27.86 -36.16
N PRO A 285 -8.38 -28.73 -35.66
CA PRO A 285 -9.86 -28.57 -35.76
C PRO A 285 -10.36 -27.24 -35.18
N GLY A 286 -9.67 -26.68 -34.16
CA GLY A 286 -10.04 -25.38 -33.61
C GLY A 286 -9.80 -24.18 -34.55
N PHE A 287 -9.21 -24.38 -35.72
CA PHE A 287 -9.07 -23.36 -36.78
C PHE A 287 -10.24 -23.34 -37.73
N ASP A 288 -11.08 -24.39 -37.72
CA ASP A 288 -12.27 -24.46 -38.57
C ASP A 288 -13.38 -23.56 -38.02
N PRO A 289 -13.77 -22.47 -38.73
CA PRO A 289 -14.86 -21.60 -38.30
C PRO A 289 -16.22 -22.30 -38.18
N SER A 290 -16.44 -23.42 -38.92
CA SER A 290 -17.66 -24.16 -38.88
C SER A 290 -17.86 -25.00 -37.62
N SER A 291 -16.82 -25.19 -36.82
CA SER A 291 -16.83 -26.01 -35.59
C SER A 291 -17.76 -25.48 -34.49
N VAL A 292 -18.25 -24.23 -34.60
CA VAL A 292 -19.11 -23.56 -33.61
C VAL A 292 -20.42 -23.05 -34.23
N HIS A 293 -20.92 -23.75 -35.24
CA HIS A 293 -22.22 -23.43 -35.85
C HIS A 293 -23.34 -23.39 -34.77
N PRO A 294 -24.32 -22.42 -34.79
CA PRO A 294 -24.62 -21.48 -35.88
C PRO A 294 -23.77 -20.20 -35.88
N TYR A 295 -22.87 -20.00 -34.90
CA TYR A 295 -22.13 -18.78 -34.77
C TYR A 295 -20.98 -18.68 -35.77
N THR A 296 -20.81 -17.47 -36.31
CA THR A 296 -19.65 -17.09 -37.12
C THR A 296 -18.92 -15.94 -36.44
N PHE A 297 -17.62 -16.08 -36.27
CA PHE A 297 -16.79 -15.07 -35.67
C PHE A 297 -15.78 -14.52 -36.69
N SER A 298 -15.57 -13.20 -36.67
CA SER A 298 -14.48 -12.57 -37.39
C SER A 298 -13.69 -11.64 -36.45
N CYS A 299 -12.37 -11.54 -36.68
CA CYS A 299 -11.52 -10.60 -35.97
C CYS A 299 -11.09 -9.50 -36.94
N ASP A 300 -11.61 -8.31 -36.77
CA ASP A 300 -11.37 -7.20 -37.72
C ASP A 300 -10.05 -6.46 -37.44
N GLU A 301 -9.78 -6.17 -36.18
CA GLU A 301 -8.65 -5.40 -35.74
C GLU A 301 -8.20 -5.80 -34.33
N VAL A 302 -6.92 -5.67 -34.06
CA VAL A 302 -6.37 -5.77 -32.70
C VAL A 302 -5.71 -4.45 -32.36
N ARG A 303 -6.11 -3.86 -31.24
CA ARG A 303 -5.64 -2.60 -30.71
C ARG A 303 -4.84 -2.81 -29.45
N HIS A 304 -3.84 -2.01 -29.24
CA HIS A 304 -3.18 -1.91 -27.95
C HIS A 304 -4.05 -1.06 -27.02
N ALA A 305 -4.44 -1.63 -25.90
CA ALA A 305 -5.08 -0.92 -24.81
C ALA A 305 -4.09 -0.76 -23.68
N SER A 306 -3.84 0.47 -23.30
CA SER A 306 -3.03 0.79 -22.13
C SER A 306 -3.95 1.01 -20.94
N PHE A 307 -3.61 0.43 -19.80
CA PHE A 307 -4.33 0.60 -18.54
C PHE A 307 -3.40 1.26 -17.54
N THR A 308 -3.88 2.30 -16.89
CA THR A 308 -3.22 2.89 -15.75
C THR A 308 -3.72 2.25 -14.46
N GLY A 309 -2.80 1.79 -13.62
CA GLY A 309 -3.12 1.27 -12.30
C GLY A 309 -2.90 2.33 -11.24
N ILE A 310 -3.99 2.72 -10.58
CA ILE A 310 -4.05 3.84 -9.65
C ILE A 310 -4.42 3.32 -8.26
N GLY A 311 -3.54 3.60 -7.28
CA GLY A 311 -3.86 3.44 -5.87
C GLY A 311 -4.69 4.62 -5.38
N VAL A 312 -5.78 4.35 -4.69
CA VAL A 312 -6.69 5.38 -4.16
C VAL A 312 -6.70 5.27 -2.65
N ARG A 313 -6.26 6.32 -1.96
CA ARG A 313 -6.10 6.32 -0.50
C ARG A 313 -6.81 7.50 0.14
N ARG A 314 -7.42 7.22 1.29
CA ARG A 314 -7.92 8.25 2.19
C ARG A 314 -7.46 7.89 3.60
N ASP A 315 -6.47 8.61 4.09
CA ASP A 315 -5.85 8.37 5.40
C ASP A 315 -6.13 9.54 6.35
N PRO A 316 -7.05 9.36 7.31
CA PRO A 316 -7.38 10.40 8.29
C PRO A 316 -6.27 10.61 9.32
N GLY A 317 -5.30 9.72 9.42
CA GLY A 317 -4.20 9.79 10.40
C GLY A 317 -3.03 10.67 9.95
N VAL A 318 -2.88 10.90 8.65
CA VAL A 318 -1.76 11.70 8.09
C VAL A 318 -1.62 13.09 8.71
N PRO A 319 -2.69 13.91 8.87
CA PRO A 319 -2.56 15.23 9.48
C PRO A 319 -2.07 15.15 10.93
N LEU A 320 -2.55 14.18 11.69
CA LEU A 320 -2.15 13.98 13.09
C LEU A 320 -0.70 13.51 13.21
N ALA A 321 -0.29 12.58 12.36
CA ALA A 321 1.10 12.11 12.30
C ALA A 321 2.05 13.23 11.88
N ALA A 322 1.67 14.07 10.91
CA ALA A 322 2.45 15.23 10.48
C ALA A 322 2.62 16.26 11.61
N ALA A 323 1.53 16.58 12.33
CA ALA A 323 1.60 17.44 13.52
C ALA A 323 2.53 16.86 14.59
N GLY A 324 2.43 15.53 14.83
CA GLY A 324 3.31 14.83 15.77
C GLY A 324 4.77 14.87 15.37
N GLY A 325 5.08 14.64 14.10
CA GLY A 325 6.42 14.77 13.54
C GLY A 325 6.98 16.19 13.68
N THR A 326 6.15 17.19 13.42
CA THR A 326 6.52 18.61 13.60
C THR A 326 6.85 18.91 15.07
N PHE A 327 6.03 18.47 16.03
CA PHE A 327 6.27 18.67 17.47
C PHE A 327 7.57 17.98 17.89
N PHE A 328 7.78 16.75 17.42
CA PHE A 328 9.02 16.03 17.71
C PHE A 328 10.25 16.75 17.17
N PHE A 329 10.22 17.20 15.91
CA PHE A 329 11.33 17.90 15.28
C PHE A 329 11.63 19.24 15.95
N VAL A 330 10.61 20.06 16.24
CA VAL A 330 10.76 21.32 16.98
C VAL A 330 11.32 21.07 18.38
N GLY A 331 10.80 20.06 19.08
CA GLY A 331 11.34 19.66 20.39
C GLY A 331 12.81 19.27 20.33
N LEU A 332 13.22 18.50 19.29
CA LEU A 332 14.61 18.12 19.08
C LEU A 332 15.50 19.35 18.81
N MET A 333 15.04 20.26 17.95
CA MET A 333 15.74 21.53 17.68
C MET A 333 15.93 22.34 18.95
N LEU A 334 14.91 22.46 19.80
CA LEU A 334 14.99 23.18 21.06
C LEU A 334 15.99 22.52 22.03
N VAL A 335 16.08 21.19 22.09
CA VAL A 335 17.11 20.49 22.87
C VAL A 335 18.54 20.85 22.40
N CYS A 336 18.72 20.93 21.08
CA CYS A 336 20.03 21.19 20.50
C CYS A 336 20.45 22.66 20.59
N LEU A 337 19.51 23.59 20.37
CA LEU A 337 19.81 25.01 20.20
C LEU A 337 19.69 25.84 21.49
N VAL A 338 18.81 25.44 22.43
CA VAL A 338 18.59 26.25 23.65
C VAL A 338 19.56 25.85 24.76
N PRO A 339 20.45 26.76 25.21
CA PRO A 339 21.34 26.52 26.35
C PRO A 339 20.52 26.20 27.61
N GLY A 340 20.95 25.22 28.39
CA GLY A 340 20.26 24.79 29.62
C GLY A 340 19.17 23.75 29.44
N VAL A 341 18.75 23.40 28.21
CA VAL A 341 17.87 22.26 27.90
C VAL A 341 18.65 20.98 27.71
N ARG A 342 19.93 21.05 27.35
CA ARG A 342 20.80 19.87 27.19
C ARG A 342 20.89 19.07 28.49
N PRO A 343 20.80 17.72 28.45
CA PRO A 343 21.10 16.91 29.62
C PRO A 343 22.52 17.20 30.08
N ALA A 344 22.72 17.36 31.40
CA ALA A 344 24.06 17.56 31.95
C ALA A 344 24.95 16.40 31.48
N SER A 345 25.97 16.71 30.68
CA SER A 345 26.94 15.70 30.26
C SER A 345 27.61 15.10 31.50
N GLY A 346 27.82 13.78 31.51
CA GLY A 346 28.35 13.03 32.66
C GLY A 346 29.69 13.54 33.21
N ALA A 347 30.38 14.42 32.47
CA ALA A 347 31.60 15.11 32.94
C ALA A 347 31.38 16.05 34.15
N GLN A 348 30.19 16.69 34.25
CA GLN A 348 29.88 17.54 35.42
C GLN A 348 29.47 16.73 36.65
N SER A 349 29.00 15.49 36.50
CA SER A 349 28.72 14.60 37.62
C SER A 349 29.99 14.04 38.25
N GLN A 350 31.00 13.76 37.43
CA GLN A 350 32.31 13.29 37.92
C GLN A 350 33.10 14.41 38.60
N ALA A 351 33.04 15.64 38.11
CA ALA A 351 33.68 16.81 38.77
C ALA A 351 33.04 17.12 40.13
N LYS A 352 31.72 16.94 40.29
CA LYS A 352 31.05 17.11 41.58
C LYS A 352 31.31 15.98 42.56
N GLN A 353 31.61 14.77 42.10
CA GLN A 353 32.02 13.65 42.92
C GLN A 353 33.48 13.77 43.33
N ALA A 354 34.36 14.13 42.42
CA ALA A 354 35.77 14.39 42.72
C ALA A 354 35.96 15.53 43.75
N GLY A 355 35.17 16.62 43.66
CA GLY A 355 35.19 17.72 44.63
C GLY A 355 34.60 17.34 46.01
N LYS A 356 33.80 16.31 46.13
CA LYS A 356 33.30 15.79 47.41
C LYS A 356 34.30 14.85 48.10
N ASP A 357 35.10 14.13 47.35
CA ASP A 357 36.11 13.21 47.90
C ASP A 357 37.36 13.92 48.37
N THR A 358 37.73 15.06 47.75
CA THR A 358 38.84 15.91 48.22
C THR A 358 38.51 16.67 49.51
N GLY A 359 37.23 17.03 49.77
CA GLY A 359 36.78 17.68 50.99
C GLY A 359 36.74 16.79 52.25
N LYS A 360 36.79 15.44 52.07
CA LYS A 360 36.73 14.50 53.20
C LYS A 360 38.11 14.08 53.78
N LYS A 361 39.20 14.46 53.12
CA LYS A 361 40.57 14.07 53.54
C LYS A 361 41.31 15.10 54.39
N ALA A 362 40.74 16.23 54.70
CA ALA A 362 41.40 17.28 55.51
C ALA A 362 40.69 17.46 56.86
N ARG A 363 40.76 16.46 57.74
CA ARG A 363 40.60 16.64 59.20
C ARG A 363 41.90 16.30 59.86
N PRO A 364 42.58 17.27 60.54
CA PRO A 364 43.85 17.02 61.29
C PRO A 364 43.50 16.17 62.50
N ARG A 365 44.29 15.12 62.73
CA ARG A 365 44.34 14.35 63.97
C ARG A 365 44.96 15.23 65.07
N SER A 366 44.20 15.60 66.09
CA SER A 366 44.70 16.17 67.32
C SER A 366 45.47 15.09 68.10
N ASN A 367 46.74 15.32 68.22
CA ASN A 367 47.67 14.50 69.03
C ASN A 367 47.64 15.06 70.49
N SER A 368 46.96 14.35 71.39
CA SER A 368 47.10 14.59 72.82
C SER A 368 48.12 13.64 73.39
N LYS A 369 49.34 14.10 73.59
CA LYS A 369 50.30 13.42 74.45
C LYS A 369 49.94 13.67 75.92
N GLY A 370 49.62 12.58 76.61
CA GLY A 370 49.54 12.55 78.01
C GLY A 370 50.95 12.57 78.64
N ALA A 371 51.17 13.43 79.56
CA ALA A 371 52.41 13.50 80.40
C ALA A 371 52.16 12.71 81.69
N HIS A 372 53.16 11.91 81.99
CA HIS A 372 53.38 11.23 83.25
C HIS A 372 53.54 12.18 84.40
N ARG A 373 53.09 11.78 85.57
CA ARG A 373 53.94 11.74 86.79
C ARG A 373 53.33 10.88 87.90
N SER A 374 54.24 10.08 88.34
CA SER A 374 54.47 9.37 89.62
C SER A 374 53.43 8.48 90.22
#